data_a159377ab8824b662cc524a42df7c59f
#
_entry.id   a159377ab8824b662cc524a42df7c59f
#
_cell.length_a   1.000
_cell.length_b   1.000
_cell.length_c   1.000
_cell.angle_alpha   90.00
_cell.angle_beta   90.00
_cell.angle_gamma   90.00
#
_symmetry.space_group_name_H-M   'P 1'
#
loop_
_entity.id
_entity.type
_entity.pdbx_description
1 polymer ?
#
loop_
_entity_poly.entity_id
_entity_poly.type
_entity_poly.pdbx_seq_one_letter_code
_entity_poly.pdbx_strand_id
1 'polypeptide(L)'
;MEFHLSRPARERYEFDRDLLKSEGELKPPDPIAVHELVGRMNQRLGQQGRGVKPGHLFALVLIQQILHKVVQLYQKRVMPDVFDKAEDWLTQQLTDERVQGTMRRFGEHYTPLKVFKGERQLGMFMREPYEDRPGRHMLLEQMLLVFLANINPAAMTTRGLYDDRELTARDDYLKHIWTLESFFAAQPTFGPGGVSLFELLAAPAKESPESLLGQLEYIRKHWAEILGEDFIRALLLAEDLVREDDRMPWKPSQGQGPDLEYLKLLASRAMFANATAEPERFSPDTDWMPRAVVLAKSVYVWLDQLSKKYNRSIRKLDEIPDEELDLLAKWGFTGLWLIGLWERSAASRTIKHLRGNIDAVASAYSIYDYRISGDLGGDAGLEKLKERAQKRGIRLASDLVPNHMGLDSRWVREHPDWFIQLDHPPYNVYQYSVTAVDSHVTPPAVESNRSMTVQVIYGAVPPSALR
;
A
#
# COMPACT_ATOMS: atom_id res chain seq x y z
N MET A 1 -13.55 14.67 -7.12
CA MET A 1 -14.08 14.80 -5.75
C MET A 1 -12.97 15.19 -4.80
N GLU A 2 -13.24 16.05 -3.84
CA GLU A 2 -12.32 16.44 -2.76
C GLU A 2 -12.73 15.74 -1.46
N PHE A 3 -11.76 15.37 -0.62
CA PHE A 3 -12.05 15.03 0.76
C PHE A 3 -12.29 16.33 1.55
N HIS A 4 -13.52 16.51 2.03
CA HIS A 4 -13.91 17.79 2.63
C HIS A 4 -13.31 18.01 4.03
N LEU A 5 -12.16 18.69 4.03
CA LEU A 5 -11.57 19.25 5.23
C LEU A 5 -12.29 20.56 5.57
N SER A 6 -12.66 20.73 6.83
CA SER A 6 -13.19 22.01 7.27
C SER A 6 -12.14 23.12 7.12
N ARG A 7 -12.58 24.36 6.87
CA ARG A 7 -11.68 25.51 6.78
C ARG A 7 -10.83 25.68 8.04
N PRO A 8 -11.40 25.57 9.26
CA PRO A 8 -10.59 25.61 10.48
C PRO A 8 -9.52 24.51 10.54
N ALA A 9 -9.80 23.30 10.00
CA ALA A 9 -8.82 22.25 9.95
C ALA A 9 -7.70 22.55 8.94
N ARG A 10 -8.03 23.04 7.74
CA ARG A 10 -7.04 23.45 6.73
C ARG A 10 -6.11 24.54 7.28
N GLU A 11 -6.67 25.57 7.91
CA GLU A 11 -5.90 26.64 8.53
C GLU A 11 -5.06 26.14 9.71
N ARG A 12 -5.63 25.31 10.59
CA ARG A 12 -4.93 24.73 11.75
C ARG A 12 -3.75 23.87 11.35
N TYR A 13 -3.90 23.01 10.35
CA TYR A 13 -2.87 22.06 9.95
C TYR A 13 -2.05 22.54 8.74
N GLU A 14 -2.28 23.78 8.28
CA GLU A 14 -1.59 24.41 7.13
C GLU A 14 -1.63 23.52 5.89
N PHE A 15 -2.80 22.90 5.62
CA PHE A 15 -2.96 21.90 4.59
C PHE A 15 -3.80 22.40 3.41
N ASP A 16 -3.13 22.69 2.31
CA ASP A 16 -3.68 23.28 1.08
C ASP A 16 -3.79 22.30 -0.09
N ARG A 17 -3.70 20.99 0.20
CA ARG A 17 -3.80 19.92 -0.79
C ARG A 17 -5.11 19.17 -0.68
N ASP A 18 -5.40 18.33 -1.69
CA ASP A 18 -6.40 17.29 -1.60
C ASP A 18 -5.76 15.96 -1.17
N LEU A 19 -6.52 15.14 -0.47
CA LEU A 19 -6.15 13.77 -0.12
C LEU A 19 -6.48 12.79 -1.25
N LEU A 20 -7.25 13.22 -2.25
CA LEU A 20 -7.68 12.44 -3.39
C LEU A 20 -7.00 12.96 -4.64
N LYS A 21 -6.29 12.09 -5.35
CA LYS A 21 -5.73 12.37 -6.68
C LYS A 21 -6.73 11.93 -7.74
N SER A 22 -7.83 12.64 -7.98
CA SER A 22 -8.73 12.16 -9.00
C SER A 22 -9.31 13.23 -9.93
N GLU A 23 -9.18 12.93 -11.20
CA GLU A 23 -10.13 13.32 -12.21
C GLU A 23 -10.83 12.04 -12.72
N GLY A 24 -12.08 11.81 -12.27
CA GLY A 24 -13.00 10.83 -12.88
C GLY A 24 -12.86 9.34 -12.56
N GLU A 25 -11.70 8.83 -12.15
CA GLU A 25 -11.49 7.43 -11.79
C GLU A 25 -11.24 7.24 -10.30
N LEU A 26 -11.74 6.11 -9.76
CA LEU A 26 -11.46 5.73 -8.40
C LEU A 26 -10.00 5.30 -8.25
N LYS A 27 -9.23 6.19 -7.64
CA LYS A 27 -7.85 5.92 -7.26
C LYS A 27 -7.74 5.91 -5.74
N PRO A 28 -6.87 5.06 -5.17
CA PRO A 28 -6.61 5.13 -3.74
C PRO A 28 -6.22 6.56 -3.32
N PRO A 29 -6.54 6.96 -2.08
CA PRO A 29 -6.08 8.23 -1.52
C PRO A 29 -4.57 8.41 -1.73
N ASP A 30 -4.10 9.66 -1.80
CA ASP A 30 -2.66 9.93 -1.89
C ASP A 30 -1.95 9.58 -0.55
N PRO A 31 -1.15 8.51 -0.49
CA PRO A 31 -0.52 8.10 0.77
C PRO A 31 0.43 9.17 1.31
N ILE A 32 1.09 9.95 0.44
CA ILE A 32 2.02 11.01 0.84
C ILE A 32 1.24 12.14 1.50
N ALA A 33 0.15 12.59 0.89
CA ALA A 33 -0.70 13.64 1.45
C ALA A 33 -1.34 13.21 2.79
N VAL A 34 -1.76 11.93 2.90
CA VAL A 34 -2.28 11.36 4.15
C VAL A 34 -1.23 11.40 5.26
N HIS A 35 0.00 10.92 5.00
CA HIS A 35 1.08 10.93 5.99
C HIS A 35 1.47 12.34 6.41
N GLU A 36 1.55 13.27 5.47
CA GLU A 36 1.87 14.67 5.74
C GLU A 36 0.82 15.31 6.66
N LEU A 37 -0.47 15.12 6.36
CA LEU A 37 -1.55 15.65 7.20
C LEU A 37 -1.55 15.03 8.59
N VAL A 38 -1.41 13.71 8.69
CA VAL A 38 -1.32 13.00 9.98
C VAL A 38 -0.11 13.46 10.79
N GLY A 39 1.04 13.67 10.16
CA GLY A 39 2.22 14.23 10.83
C GLY A 39 1.94 15.59 11.44
N ARG A 40 1.31 16.50 10.70
CA ARG A 40 0.91 17.84 11.18
C ARG A 40 -0.14 17.77 12.30
N MET A 41 -1.12 16.86 12.19
CA MET A 41 -2.11 16.64 13.23
C MET A 41 -1.46 16.19 14.53
N ASN A 42 -0.57 15.18 14.46
CA ASN A 42 0.07 14.60 15.62
C ASN A 42 1.05 15.55 16.29
N GLN A 43 1.77 16.38 15.54
CA GLN A 43 2.61 17.46 16.09
C GLN A 43 1.79 18.44 16.95
N ARG A 44 0.56 18.75 16.54
CA ARG A 44 -0.30 19.70 17.28
C ARG A 44 -1.08 19.07 18.43
N LEU A 45 -1.31 17.76 18.41
CA LEU A 45 -1.96 17.05 19.51
C LEU A 45 -1.04 16.88 20.73
N GLY A 46 0.29 16.98 20.54
CA GLY A 46 1.27 16.81 21.61
C GLY A 46 1.29 15.40 22.21
N GLN A 47 2.03 15.21 23.31
CA GLN A 47 2.22 13.89 23.95
C GLN A 47 0.99 13.35 24.72
N GLN A 48 -0.08 14.11 24.87
CA GLN A 48 -1.21 13.75 25.74
C GLN A 48 -2.39 13.08 25.04
N GLY A 49 -2.37 12.96 23.70
CA GLY A 49 -3.48 12.39 22.93
C GLY A 49 -3.15 11.03 22.31
N ARG A 50 -4.17 10.18 22.08
CA ARG A 50 -4.03 9.08 21.12
C ARG A 50 -3.87 9.69 19.74
N GLY A 51 -2.68 9.57 19.14
CA GLY A 51 -2.40 10.12 17.83
C GLY A 51 -3.26 9.51 16.73
N VAL A 52 -3.42 10.27 15.67
CA VAL A 52 -4.07 9.79 14.44
C VAL A 52 -3.12 8.85 13.72
N LYS A 53 -3.62 7.69 13.29
CA LYS A 53 -2.88 6.70 12.51
C LYS A 53 -3.07 6.93 11.01
N PRO A 54 -2.02 6.89 10.18
CA PRO A 54 -2.13 7.10 8.74
C PRO A 54 -3.09 6.14 8.03
N GLY A 55 -3.04 4.83 8.36
CA GLY A 55 -3.94 3.84 7.79
C GLY A 55 -5.40 4.09 8.13
N HIS A 56 -5.70 4.58 9.34
CA HIS A 56 -7.07 4.94 9.73
C HIS A 56 -7.59 6.14 8.91
N LEU A 57 -6.76 7.18 8.73
CA LEU A 57 -7.15 8.31 7.87
C LEU A 57 -7.28 7.86 6.41
N PHE A 58 -6.36 7.03 5.90
CA PHE A 58 -6.43 6.48 4.55
C PHE A 58 -7.73 5.69 4.33
N ALA A 59 -8.08 4.81 5.27
CA ALA A 59 -9.32 4.03 5.22
C ALA A 59 -10.57 4.92 5.22
N LEU A 60 -10.61 5.95 6.08
CA LEU A 60 -11.73 6.87 6.10
C LEU A 60 -11.89 7.64 4.78
N VAL A 61 -10.79 8.16 4.23
CA VAL A 61 -10.81 8.87 2.94
C VAL A 61 -11.28 7.95 1.81
N LEU A 62 -10.83 6.68 1.82
CA LEU A 62 -11.29 5.68 0.84
C LEU A 62 -12.78 5.38 1.01
N ILE A 63 -13.27 5.19 2.25
CA ILE A 63 -14.70 4.99 2.52
C ILE A 63 -15.51 6.17 1.95
N GLN A 64 -15.11 7.41 2.22
CA GLN A 64 -15.80 8.60 1.70
C GLN A 64 -15.81 8.63 0.16
N GLN A 65 -14.72 8.25 -0.47
CA GLN A 65 -14.63 8.14 -1.93
C GLN A 65 -15.58 7.07 -2.48
N ILE A 66 -15.71 5.94 -1.78
CA ILE A 66 -16.64 4.87 -2.13
C ILE A 66 -18.09 5.35 -2.00
N LEU A 67 -18.44 6.01 -0.90
CA LEU A 67 -19.78 6.57 -0.71
C LEU A 67 -20.13 7.56 -1.82
N HIS A 68 -19.21 8.45 -2.18
CA HIS A 68 -19.37 9.33 -3.35
C HIS A 68 -19.64 8.56 -4.64
N LYS A 69 -18.88 7.48 -4.89
CA LYS A 69 -19.11 6.64 -6.08
C LYS A 69 -20.48 5.97 -6.08
N VAL A 70 -20.95 5.52 -4.93
CA VAL A 70 -22.30 4.96 -4.80
C VAL A 70 -23.35 6.01 -5.16
N VAL A 71 -23.19 7.26 -4.70
CA VAL A 71 -24.05 8.38 -5.09
C VAL A 71 -24.02 8.62 -6.60
N GLN A 72 -22.83 8.63 -7.21
CA GLN A 72 -22.71 8.77 -8.68
C GLN A 72 -23.38 7.63 -9.44
N LEU A 73 -23.25 6.39 -8.95
CA LEU A 73 -23.89 5.23 -9.56
C LEU A 73 -25.41 5.30 -9.43
N TYR A 74 -25.91 5.73 -8.28
CA TYR A 74 -27.34 5.99 -8.09
C TYR A 74 -27.84 7.03 -9.06
N GLN A 75 -27.18 8.18 -9.15
CA GLN A 75 -27.50 9.24 -10.09
C GLN A 75 -27.49 8.71 -11.54
N LYS A 76 -26.46 7.98 -11.95
CA LYS A 76 -26.34 7.48 -13.33
C LYS A 76 -27.35 6.38 -13.69
N ARG A 77 -27.66 5.47 -12.76
CA ARG A 77 -28.43 4.26 -13.06
C ARG A 77 -29.90 4.35 -12.67
N VAL A 78 -30.23 5.17 -11.66
CA VAL A 78 -31.58 5.22 -11.07
C VAL A 78 -32.25 6.55 -11.33
N MET A 79 -31.60 7.66 -11.01
CA MET A 79 -32.23 8.98 -11.02
C MET A 79 -31.22 10.09 -11.40
N PRO A 80 -31.05 10.37 -12.72
CA PRO A 80 -30.08 11.38 -13.20
C PRO A 80 -30.30 12.79 -12.63
N ASP A 81 -31.52 13.15 -12.35
CA ASP A 81 -31.96 14.45 -11.84
C ASP A 81 -32.18 14.48 -10.32
N VAL A 82 -31.58 13.54 -9.58
CA VAL A 82 -31.85 13.35 -8.14
C VAL A 82 -31.52 14.61 -7.31
N PHE A 83 -30.45 15.34 -7.63
CA PHE A 83 -30.08 16.52 -6.86
C PHE A 83 -30.91 17.75 -7.24
N ASP A 84 -31.40 17.87 -8.47
CA ASP A 84 -32.38 18.90 -8.83
C ASP A 84 -33.67 18.69 -8.03
N LYS A 85 -34.20 17.47 -7.99
CA LYS A 85 -35.40 17.14 -7.22
C LYS A 85 -35.19 17.24 -5.71
N ALA A 86 -33.99 16.92 -5.19
CA ALA A 86 -33.66 17.11 -3.80
C ALA A 86 -33.64 18.59 -3.41
N GLU A 87 -33.10 19.47 -4.26
CA GLU A 87 -33.11 20.92 -4.07
C GLU A 87 -34.53 21.49 -4.10
N ASP A 88 -35.35 21.04 -5.06
CA ASP A 88 -36.77 21.42 -5.16
C ASP A 88 -37.54 20.99 -3.90
N TRP A 89 -37.32 19.76 -3.44
CA TRP A 89 -37.92 19.23 -2.23
C TRP A 89 -37.52 20.03 -0.99
N LEU A 90 -36.23 20.32 -0.82
CA LEU A 90 -35.73 21.16 0.26
C LEU A 90 -36.39 22.54 0.24
N THR A 91 -36.49 23.17 -0.93
CA THR A 91 -37.10 24.49 -1.09
C THR A 91 -38.59 24.49 -0.74
N GLN A 92 -39.31 23.41 -1.09
CA GLN A 92 -40.71 23.25 -0.72
C GLN A 92 -40.92 23.08 0.80
N GLN A 93 -40.01 22.38 1.48
CA GLN A 93 -40.14 22.11 2.92
C GLN A 93 -39.56 23.23 3.81
N LEU A 94 -38.53 23.96 3.34
CA LEU A 94 -37.73 24.86 4.17
C LEU A 94 -37.69 26.33 3.71
N THR A 95 -38.14 26.65 2.54
CA THR A 95 -37.99 27.92 1.81
C THR A 95 -36.62 28.12 1.13
N ASP A 96 -36.60 28.73 -0.04
CA ASP A 96 -35.38 28.96 -0.83
C ASP A 96 -34.31 29.73 -0.05
N GLU A 97 -34.67 30.81 0.65
CA GLU A 97 -33.75 31.63 1.44
C GLU A 97 -32.97 30.79 2.48
N ARG A 98 -33.67 29.88 3.19
CA ARG A 98 -33.04 28.99 4.18
C ARG A 98 -32.14 27.97 3.52
N VAL A 99 -32.57 27.39 2.39
CA VAL A 99 -31.80 26.43 1.64
C VAL A 99 -30.48 27.05 1.16
N GLN A 100 -30.57 28.17 0.46
CA GLN A 100 -29.40 28.89 -0.06
C GLN A 100 -28.49 29.41 1.06
N GLY A 101 -29.07 29.91 2.18
CA GLY A 101 -28.34 30.36 3.34
C GLY A 101 -27.55 29.23 4.01
N THR A 102 -28.14 28.03 4.16
CA THR A 102 -27.46 26.87 4.76
C THR A 102 -26.38 26.31 3.87
N MET A 103 -26.65 26.18 2.56
CA MET A 103 -25.65 25.74 1.59
C MET A 103 -24.44 26.67 1.55
N ARG A 104 -24.66 28.00 1.62
CA ARG A 104 -23.58 28.98 1.69
C ARG A 104 -22.73 28.79 2.96
N ARG A 105 -23.37 28.72 4.14
CA ARG A 105 -22.66 28.47 5.42
C ARG A 105 -21.88 27.17 5.39
N PHE A 106 -22.49 26.10 4.83
CA PHE A 106 -21.80 24.83 4.65
C PHE A 106 -20.55 24.98 3.76
N GLY A 107 -20.68 25.64 2.60
CA GLY A 107 -19.58 25.89 1.68
C GLY A 107 -18.50 26.84 2.22
N GLU A 108 -18.86 27.74 3.15
CA GLU A 108 -17.90 28.58 3.89
C GLU A 108 -17.11 27.76 4.93
N HIS A 109 -17.77 26.83 5.61
CA HIS A 109 -17.16 25.95 6.61
C HIS A 109 -16.35 24.80 5.99
N TYR A 110 -16.92 24.12 4.99
CA TYR A 110 -16.25 23.10 4.17
C TYR A 110 -15.91 23.69 2.81
N THR A 111 -14.97 24.61 2.83
CA THR A 111 -14.63 25.39 1.64
C THR A 111 -13.97 24.49 0.58
N PRO A 112 -14.51 24.40 -0.66
CA PRO A 112 -13.87 23.71 -1.75
C PRO A 112 -12.44 24.23 -1.98
N LEU A 113 -11.51 23.34 -2.35
CA LEU A 113 -10.08 23.68 -2.38
C LEU A 113 -9.75 24.88 -3.28
N LYS A 114 -10.37 24.98 -4.45
CA LYS A 114 -10.20 26.14 -5.34
C LYS A 114 -10.71 27.45 -4.75
N VAL A 115 -11.78 27.37 -3.94
CA VAL A 115 -12.30 28.53 -3.21
C VAL A 115 -11.38 28.88 -2.04
N PHE A 116 -10.89 27.88 -1.32
CA PHE A 116 -9.92 28.06 -0.23
C PHE A 116 -8.62 28.74 -0.72
N LYS A 117 -8.13 28.34 -1.89
CA LYS A 117 -6.96 28.96 -2.54
C LYS A 117 -7.21 30.35 -3.15
N GLY A 118 -8.44 30.81 -3.12
CA GLY A 118 -8.80 32.09 -3.75
C GLY A 118 -8.88 32.06 -5.28
N GLU A 119 -8.80 30.89 -5.90
CA GLU A 119 -8.90 30.70 -7.35
C GLU A 119 -10.34 30.90 -7.86
N ARG A 120 -11.35 30.77 -6.99
CA ARG A 120 -12.76 30.90 -7.32
C ARG A 120 -13.53 31.46 -6.10
N GLN A 121 -14.57 32.24 -6.36
CA GLN A 121 -15.49 32.70 -5.31
C GLN A 121 -16.57 31.64 -5.04
N LEU A 122 -16.98 31.47 -3.77
CA LEU A 122 -18.01 30.48 -3.39
C LEU A 122 -19.34 30.68 -4.14
N GLY A 123 -19.78 31.93 -4.31
CA GLY A 123 -21.01 32.24 -5.04
C GLY A 123 -20.97 31.85 -6.52
N MET A 124 -19.80 31.94 -7.15
CA MET A 124 -19.59 31.47 -8.51
C MET A 124 -19.53 29.92 -8.55
N PHE A 125 -18.83 29.31 -7.58
CA PHE A 125 -18.79 27.85 -7.44
C PHE A 125 -20.20 27.24 -7.33
N MET A 126 -21.09 27.83 -6.55
CA MET A 126 -22.46 27.32 -6.39
C MET A 126 -23.31 27.41 -7.66
N ARG A 127 -23.10 28.42 -8.52
CA ARG A 127 -23.92 28.69 -9.70
C ARG A 127 -23.41 28.01 -10.96
N GLU A 128 -22.12 27.90 -11.11
CA GLU A 128 -21.48 27.41 -12.30
C GLU A 128 -21.20 25.89 -12.23
N PRO A 129 -21.12 25.21 -13.38
CA PRO A 129 -20.70 23.82 -13.40
C PRO A 129 -19.33 23.65 -12.76
N TYR A 130 -19.21 22.65 -11.92
CA TYR A 130 -17.96 22.13 -11.39
C TYR A 130 -17.86 20.66 -11.79
N GLU A 131 -16.83 20.32 -12.56
CA GLU A 131 -16.84 19.06 -13.32
C GLU A 131 -18.09 19.00 -14.21
N ASP A 132 -18.91 17.99 -14.19
CA ASP A 132 -20.07 17.80 -15.07
C ASP A 132 -21.41 18.21 -14.41
N ARG A 133 -21.40 18.89 -13.25
CA ARG A 133 -22.63 19.23 -12.51
C ARG A 133 -22.53 20.56 -11.76
N PRO A 134 -23.67 21.21 -11.41
CA PRO A 134 -23.65 22.42 -10.62
C PRO A 134 -22.96 22.25 -9.27
N GLY A 135 -22.14 23.22 -8.85
CA GLY A 135 -21.43 23.16 -7.57
C GLY A 135 -22.36 23.03 -6.36
N ARG A 136 -23.61 23.55 -6.43
CA ARG A 136 -24.62 23.37 -5.39
C ARG A 136 -25.00 21.89 -5.18
N HIS A 137 -25.09 21.08 -6.23
CA HIS A 137 -25.38 19.64 -6.11
C HIS A 137 -24.22 18.91 -5.42
N MET A 138 -22.99 19.34 -5.70
CA MET A 138 -21.82 18.84 -4.98
C MET A 138 -21.89 19.18 -3.49
N LEU A 139 -22.30 20.40 -3.14
CA LEU A 139 -22.46 20.78 -1.72
C LEU A 139 -23.56 19.97 -1.03
N LEU A 140 -24.70 19.71 -1.68
CA LEU A 140 -25.77 18.85 -1.13
C LEU A 140 -25.27 17.42 -0.86
N GLU A 141 -24.57 16.83 -1.82
CA GLU A 141 -23.95 15.53 -1.63
C GLU A 141 -22.95 15.53 -0.47
N GLN A 142 -22.10 16.55 -0.42
CA GLN A 142 -21.11 16.66 0.64
C GLN A 142 -21.72 16.89 2.04
N MET A 143 -22.84 17.59 2.12
CA MET A 143 -23.59 17.70 3.38
C MET A 143 -23.97 16.32 3.94
N LEU A 144 -24.43 15.40 3.07
CA LEU A 144 -24.76 14.03 3.48
C LEU A 144 -23.50 13.26 3.89
N LEU A 145 -22.44 13.29 3.09
CA LEU A 145 -21.22 12.53 3.35
C LEU A 145 -20.48 13.01 4.59
N VAL A 146 -20.37 14.32 4.79
CA VAL A 146 -19.76 14.92 5.99
C VAL A 146 -20.59 14.58 7.23
N PHE A 147 -21.91 14.67 7.17
CA PHE A 147 -22.78 14.27 8.27
C PHE A 147 -22.56 12.79 8.64
N LEU A 148 -22.53 11.89 7.65
CA LEU A 148 -22.27 10.45 7.88
C LEU A 148 -20.88 10.21 8.49
N ALA A 149 -19.85 10.96 8.10
CA ALA A 149 -18.53 10.88 8.71
C ALA A 149 -18.56 11.32 10.18
N ASN A 150 -19.30 12.39 10.51
CA ASN A 150 -19.38 12.93 11.87
C ASN A 150 -20.15 12.03 12.85
N ILE A 151 -21.16 11.29 12.37
CA ILE A 151 -21.90 10.33 13.19
C ILE A 151 -21.25 8.95 13.25
N ASN A 152 -20.15 8.70 12.50
CA ASN A 152 -19.42 7.44 12.48
C ASN A 152 -18.48 7.31 13.69
N PRO A 153 -18.75 6.43 14.67
CA PRO A 153 -17.93 6.31 15.87
C PRO A 153 -16.48 5.89 15.57
N ALA A 154 -16.27 5.04 14.54
CA ALA A 154 -14.92 4.60 14.14
C ALA A 154 -14.04 5.74 13.60
N ALA A 155 -14.64 6.84 13.17
CA ALA A 155 -13.95 8.00 12.59
C ALA A 155 -13.63 9.11 13.61
N MET A 156 -13.95 8.93 14.88
CA MET A 156 -13.83 9.95 15.93
C MET A 156 -12.42 10.50 16.13
N THR A 157 -11.38 9.67 15.92
CA THR A 157 -9.98 10.10 16.07
C THR A 157 -9.56 11.13 15.03
N THR A 158 -10.23 11.18 13.89
CA THR A 158 -9.98 12.11 12.79
C THR A 158 -11.02 13.23 12.70
N ARG A 159 -12.00 13.26 13.61
CA ARG A 159 -13.11 14.22 13.58
C ARG A 159 -12.65 15.68 13.48
N GLY A 160 -11.51 16.02 14.06
CA GLY A 160 -10.95 17.38 13.96
C GLY A 160 -10.70 17.89 12.53
N LEU A 161 -10.77 17.01 11.51
CA LEU A 161 -10.65 17.39 10.11
C LEU A 161 -11.96 17.87 9.49
N TYR A 162 -13.09 17.33 9.98
CA TYR A 162 -14.42 17.54 9.39
C TYR A 162 -15.50 17.75 10.46
N ASP A 163 -15.14 18.36 11.59
CA ASP A 163 -16.04 18.64 12.71
C ASP A 163 -17.19 19.56 12.27
N ASP A 164 -18.42 19.09 12.38
CA ASP A 164 -19.65 19.81 11.99
C ASP A 164 -20.39 20.44 13.17
N ARG A 165 -19.84 20.39 14.39
CA ARG A 165 -20.52 20.90 15.61
C ARG A 165 -20.91 22.37 15.52
N GLU A 166 -20.13 23.17 14.81
CA GLU A 166 -20.47 24.58 14.58
C GLU A 166 -21.73 24.73 13.72
N LEU A 167 -21.93 23.84 12.75
CA LEU A 167 -23.11 23.82 11.89
C LEU A 167 -24.30 23.16 12.59
N THR A 168 -24.06 22.05 13.30
CA THR A 168 -25.13 21.32 14.03
C THR A 168 -25.69 22.10 15.20
N ALA A 169 -24.94 23.06 15.77
CA ALA A 169 -25.45 24.02 16.75
C ALA A 169 -26.51 24.96 16.17
N ARG A 170 -26.68 25.01 14.86
CA ARG A 170 -27.69 25.81 14.15
C ARG A 170 -28.77 24.87 13.61
N ASP A 171 -30.00 25.10 14.03
CA ASP A 171 -31.16 24.27 13.69
C ASP A 171 -31.33 23.98 12.19
N ASP A 172 -30.95 24.90 11.33
CA ASP A 172 -31.16 24.75 9.88
C ASP A 172 -30.33 23.64 9.25
N TYR A 173 -29.08 23.39 9.69
CA TYR A 173 -28.23 22.34 9.09
C TYR A 173 -28.84 20.94 9.30
N LEU A 174 -29.20 20.61 10.53
CA LEU A 174 -29.82 19.30 10.82
C LEU A 174 -31.17 19.13 10.14
N LYS A 175 -31.98 20.21 10.04
CA LYS A 175 -33.23 20.18 9.30
C LYS A 175 -33.00 19.84 7.82
N HIS A 176 -31.95 20.38 7.19
CA HIS A 176 -31.62 20.02 5.81
C HIS A 176 -31.26 18.53 5.69
N ILE A 177 -30.43 18.01 6.59
CA ILE A 177 -30.05 16.60 6.60
C ILE A 177 -31.28 15.70 6.73
N TRP A 178 -32.15 15.95 7.71
CA TRP A 178 -33.38 15.15 7.91
C TRP A 178 -34.36 15.27 6.75
N THR A 179 -34.46 16.44 6.13
CA THR A 179 -35.29 16.64 4.95
C THR A 179 -34.74 15.89 3.75
N LEU A 180 -33.42 15.84 3.56
CA LEU A 180 -32.76 15.02 2.54
C LEU A 180 -32.93 13.53 2.83
N GLU A 181 -32.81 13.08 4.06
CA GLU A 181 -33.08 11.70 4.47
C GLU A 181 -34.52 11.29 4.11
N SER A 182 -35.50 12.11 4.48
CA SER A 182 -36.91 11.90 4.10
C SER A 182 -37.11 11.86 2.59
N PHE A 183 -36.43 12.74 1.84
CA PHE A 183 -36.47 12.74 0.39
C PHE A 183 -35.97 11.41 -0.17
N PHE A 184 -34.78 10.97 0.23
CA PHE A 184 -34.20 9.73 -0.26
C PHE A 184 -34.97 8.47 0.18
N ALA A 185 -35.62 8.50 1.34
CA ALA A 185 -36.49 7.41 1.79
C ALA A 185 -37.73 7.19 0.88
N ALA A 186 -38.16 8.25 0.18
CA ALA A 186 -39.28 8.19 -0.77
C ALA A 186 -38.87 7.91 -2.22
N GLN A 187 -37.55 7.84 -2.51
CA GLN A 187 -37.03 7.58 -3.84
C GLN A 187 -36.83 6.07 -4.11
N PRO A 188 -36.64 5.66 -5.39
CA PRO A 188 -36.34 4.28 -5.72
C PRO A 188 -35.13 3.73 -4.96
N THR A 189 -35.25 2.51 -4.50
CA THR A 189 -34.20 1.80 -3.78
C THR A 189 -33.02 1.43 -4.67
N PHE A 190 -31.83 1.24 -4.09
CA PHE A 190 -30.60 0.93 -4.82
C PHE A 190 -29.67 0.00 -4.03
N GLY A 191 -28.92 -0.80 -4.77
CA GLY A 191 -27.87 -1.64 -4.20
C GLY A 191 -28.34 -2.90 -3.47
N PRO A 192 -27.48 -3.54 -2.70
CA PRO A 192 -27.79 -4.75 -1.98
C PRO A 192 -28.89 -4.52 -0.95
N GLY A 193 -29.86 -5.42 -0.92
CA GLY A 193 -30.99 -5.34 0.01
C GLY A 193 -32.12 -4.39 -0.40
N GLY A 194 -31.99 -3.65 -1.51
CA GLY A 194 -33.06 -2.77 -1.98
C GLY A 194 -33.46 -1.70 -0.97
N VAL A 195 -32.49 -1.02 -0.38
CA VAL A 195 -32.68 0.04 0.62
C VAL A 195 -32.64 1.45 0.01
N SER A 196 -33.03 2.46 0.75
CA SER A 196 -32.86 3.86 0.30
C SER A 196 -31.38 4.22 0.17
N LEU A 197 -31.09 5.24 -0.67
CA LEU A 197 -29.70 5.68 -0.84
C LEU A 197 -29.05 6.09 0.50
N PHE A 198 -29.77 6.80 1.37
CA PHE A 198 -29.26 7.24 2.66
C PHE A 198 -28.93 6.04 3.58
N GLU A 199 -29.82 5.06 3.64
CA GLU A 199 -29.59 3.82 4.42
C GLU A 199 -28.41 3.04 3.87
N LEU A 200 -28.26 2.95 2.54
CA LEU A 200 -27.13 2.29 1.90
C LEU A 200 -25.81 2.95 2.30
N LEU A 201 -25.73 4.30 2.21
CA LEU A 201 -24.53 5.05 2.58
C LEU A 201 -24.19 4.92 4.08
N ALA A 202 -25.19 4.81 4.95
CA ALA A 202 -25.00 4.65 6.39
C ALA A 202 -24.66 3.20 6.81
N ALA A 203 -24.94 2.21 5.97
CA ALA A 203 -24.86 0.79 6.32
C ALA A 203 -23.48 0.35 6.83
N PRO A 204 -22.31 0.73 6.23
CA PRO A 204 -21.02 0.30 6.73
C PRO A 204 -20.75 0.76 8.18
N ALA A 205 -21.06 2.01 8.50
CA ALA A 205 -20.90 2.55 9.85
C ALA A 205 -21.89 1.95 10.86
N LYS A 206 -23.07 1.61 10.41
CA LYS A 206 -24.12 0.97 11.23
C LYS A 206 -23.78 -0.47 11.58
N GLU A 207 -23.25 -1.23 10.62
CA GLU A 207 -22.85 -2.63 10.81
C GLU A 207 -21.51 -2.79 11.57
N SER A 208 -20.59 -1.85 11.41
CA SER A 208 -19.30 -1.87 12.10
C SER A 208 -18.98 -0.49 12.72
N PRO A 209 -19.67 -0.08 13.79
CA PRO A 209 -19.59 1.27 14.32
C PRO A 209 -18.25 1.59 14.98
N GLU A 210 -17.49 0.58 15.43
CA GLU A 210 -16.24 0.80 16.15
C GLU A 210 -14.98 0.52 15.33
N SER A 211 -15.14 0.07 14.07
CA SER A 211 -14.01 -0.41 13.26
C SER A 211 -14.07 0.03 11.80
N LEU A 212 -13.16 0.91 11.39
CA LEU A 212 -12.98 1.26 9.97
C LEU A 212 -12.60 0.03 9.14
N LEU A 213 -11.80 -0.87 9.69
CA LEU A 213 -11.49 -2.16 9.05
C LEU A 213 -12.75 -2.97 8.80
N GLY A 214 -13.64 -3.11 9.80
CA GLY A 214 -14.91 -3.81 9.65
C GLY A 214 -15.83 -3.14 8.61
N GLN A 215 -15.82 -1.80 8.52
CA GLN A 215 -16.55 -1.07 7.47
C GLN A 215 -16.03 -1.37 6.07
N LEU A 216 -14.71 -1.43 5.87
CA LEU A 216 -14.09 -1.83 4.60
C LEU A 216 -14.43 -3.28 4.24
N GLU A 217 -14.35 -4.20 5.20
CA GLU A 217 -14.73 -5.61 5.01
C GLU A 217 -16.22 -5.77 4.64
N TYR A 218 -17.11 -5.00 5.30
CA TYR A 218 -18.53 -4.96 4.95
C TYR A 218 -18.74 -4.49 3.51
N ILE A 219 -18.12 -3.38 3.12
CA ILE A 219 -18.19 -2.84 1.75
C ILE A 219 -17.69 -3.88 0.74
N ARG A 220 -16.53 -4.48 0.99
CA ARG A 220 -15.96 -5.51 0.11
C ARG A 220 -16.90 -6.72 -0.06
N LYS A 221 -17.52 -7.16 1.02
CA LYS A 221 -18.41 -8.33 1.00
C LYS A 221 -19.74 -8.06 0.32
N HIS A 222 -20.33 -6.88 0.54
CA HIS A 222 -21.71 -6.61 0.13
C HIS A 222 -21.84 -5.70 -1.09
N TRP A 223 -20.81 -4.90 -1.43
CA TRP A 223 -20.87 -3.91 -2.51
C TRP A 223 -20.00 -4.26 -3.71
N ALA A 224 -19.32 -5.40 -3.72
CA ALA A 224 -18.42 -5.81 -4.80
C ALA A 224 -19.08 -5.76 -6.19
N GLU A 225 -20.33 -6.22 -6.31
CA GLU A 225 -21.09 -6.22 -7.56
C GLU A 225 -21.41 -4.79 -8.07
N ILE A 226 -21.57 -3.84 -7.15
CA ILE A 226 -21.87 -2.45 -7.51
C ILE A 226 -20.61 -1.72 -7.96
N LEU A 227 -19.49 -2.00 -7.29
CA LEU A 227 -18.27 -1.20 -7.37
C LEU A 227 -17.27 -1.68 -8.42
N GLY A 228 -17.24 -3.00 -8.74
CA GLY A 228 -16.31 -3.60 -9.70
C GLY A 228 -14.93 -3.96 -9.12
N GLU A 229 -14.09 -4.62 -9.94
CA GLU A 229 -12.82 -5.24 -9.49
C GLU A 229 -11.74 -4.25 -9.04
N ASP A 230 -11.67 -3.08 -9.66
CA ASP A 230 -10.65 -2.07 -9.29
C ASP A 230 -10.80 -1.56 -7.86
N PHE A 231 -12.03 -1.55 -7.37
CA PHE A 231 -12.34 -1.25 -5.97
C PHE A 231 -11.81 -2.26 -4.98
N ILE A 232 -11.90 -3.54 -5.31
CA ILE A 232 -11.46 -4.62 -4.43
C ILE A 232 -9.98 -4.46 -4.11
N ARG A 233 -9.16 -4.06 -5.09
CA ARG A 233 -7.72 -3.81 -4.85
C ARG A 233 -7.47 -2.65 -3.89
N ALA A 234 -8.19 -1.53 -4.07
CA ALA A 234 -8.05 -0.38 -3.19
C ALA A 234 -8.53 -0.68 -1.76
N LEU A 235 -9.61 -1.47 -1.62
CA LEU A 235 -10.11 -1.94 -0.33
C LEU A 235 -9.10 -2.83 0.39
N LEU A 236 -8.52 -3.82 -0.30
CA LEU A 236 -7.52 -4.72 0.28
C LEU A 236 -6.28 -3.94 0.75
N LEU A 237 -5.80 -2.98 -0.04
CA LEU A 237 -4.68 -2.12 0.37
C LEU A 237 -5.03 -1.33 1.64
N ALA A 238 -6.22 -0.75 1.73
CA ALA A 238 -6.64 -0.01 2.91
C ALA A 238 -6.80 -0.91 4.15
N GLU A 239 -7.36 -2.12 3.97
CA GLU A 239 -7.44 -3.12 5.04
C GLU A 239 -6.05 -3.48 5.57
N ASP A 240 -5.06 -3.68 4.69
CA ASP A 240 -3.69 -4.02 5.09
C ASP A 240 -3.02 -2.86 5.84
N LEU A 241 -3.18 -1.62 5.38
CA LEU A 241 -2.64 -0.44 6.06
C LEU A 241 -3.24 -0.25 7.47
N VAL A 242 -4.55 -0.46 7.63
CA VAL A 242 -5.19 -0.39 8.96
C VAL A 242 -4.68 -1.50 9.87
N ARG A 243 -4.57 -2.75 9.37
CA ARG A 243 -4.05 -3.87 10.13
C ARG A 243 -2.59 -3.66 10.55
N GLU A 244 -1.77 -3.07 9.69
CA GLU A 244 -0.38 -2.72 10.00
C GLU A 244 -0.32 -1.66 11.11
N ASP A 245 -1.07 -0.58 10.98
CA ASP A 245 -1.17 0.47 11.99
C ASP A 245 -1.68 -0.06 13.35
N ASP A 246 -2.61 -1.02 13.35
CA ASP A 246 -3.14 -1.59 14.59
C ASP A 246 -2.18 -2.56 15.27
N ARG A 247 -1.28 -3.18 14.53
CA ARG A 247 -0.21 -4.03 15.06
C ARG A 247 0.95 -3.23 15.66
N MET A 248 1.18 -2.01 15.14
CA MET A 248 2.25 -1.16 15.65
C MET A 248 1.77 -0.34 16.85
N PRO A 249 2.40 -0.44 18.04
CA PRO A 249 2.12 0.49 19.13
C PRO A 249 2.53 1.89 18.69
N TRP A 250 1.53 2.75 18.48
CA TRP A 250 1.74 4.12 18.01
C TRP A 250 2.55 4.93 19.04
N LYS A 251 3.67 5.50 18.59
CA LYS A 251 4.37 6.58 19.29
C LYS A 251 4.43 7.79 18.36
N PRO A 252 4.17 9.00 18.84
CA PRO A 252 4.34 10.20 18.02
C PRO A 252 5.81 10.32 17.61
N SER A 253 6.12 10.08 16.33
CA SER A 253 7.45 10.34 15.81
C SER A 253 7.57 11.82 15.48
N GLN A 254 8.57 12.47 16.04
CA GLN A 254 9.04 13.75 15.54
C GLN A 254 9.80 13.51 14.23
N GLY A 255 9.10 13.33 13.12
CA GLY A 255 9.61 13.53 11.76
C GLY A 255 10.95 12.93 11.31
N GLN A 256 11.57 12.05 12.08
CA GLN A 256 12.84 11.39 11.77
C GLN A 256 12.67 9.90 12.04
N GLY A 257 12.45 9.11 10.98
CA GLY A 257 12.56 7.65 10.95
C GLY A 257 11.96 6.84 12.11
N PRO A 258 11.97 5.52 12.08
CA PRO A 258 11.52 4.72 13.22
C PRO A 258 12.34 5.06 14.46
N ASP A 259 11.65 5.41 15.55
CA ASP A 259 12.26 5.82 16.81
C ASP A 259 13.25 4.75 17.30
N LEU A 260 14.48 5.17 17.59
CA LEU A 260 15.54 4.31 18.09
C LEU A 260 15.12 3.56 19.38
N GLU A 261 14.28 4.18 20.23
CA GLU A 261 13.71 3.54 21.41
C GLU A 261 12.70 2.44 21.04
N TYR A 262 11.95 2.59 19.97
CA TYR A 262 11.04 1.56 19.48
C TYR A 262 11.78 0.34 18.96
N LEU A 263 12.86 0.55 18.20
CA LEU A 263 13.74 -0.54 17.76
C LEU A 263 14.42 -1.23 18.94
N LYS A 264 14.83 -0.48 19.98
CA LYS A 264 15.34 -1.02 21.24
C LYS A 264 14.26 -1.80 22.01
N LEU A 265 13.02 -1.35 22.00
CA LEU A 265 11.90 -2.05 22.65
C LEU A 265 11.51 -3.33 21.90
N LEU A 266 11.55 -3.33 20.57
CA LEU A 266 11.37 -4.55 19.77
C LEU A 266 12.49 -5.55 20.03
N ALA A 267 13.73 -5.09 20.09
CA ALA A 267 14.89 -5.90 20.44
C ALA A 267 14.76 -6.47 21.87
N SER A 268 14.32 -5.66 22.85
CA SER A 268 14.10 -6.13 24.22
C SER A 268 12.92 -7.11 24.34
N ARG A 269 11.83 -6.92 23.61
CA ARG A 269 10.71 -7.89 23.58
C ARG A 269 11.09 -9.20 22.90
N ALA A 270 11.89 -9.18 21.86
CA ALA A 270 12.46 -10.38 21.25
C ALA A 270 13.38 -11.13 22.24
N MET A 271 14.11 -10.42 23.08
CA MET A 271 14.92 -11.02 24.17
C MET A 271 14.08 -11.75 25.24
N PHE A 272 12.86 -11.25 25.54
CA PHE A 272 11.99 -11.89 26.54
C PHE A 272 11.13 -13.02 25.98
N ALA A 273 10.97 -13.12 24.65
CA ALA A 273 10.14 -14.14 24.02
C ALA A 273 10.84 -15.50 23.85
N ASN A 274 12.18 -15.55 23.80
CA ASN A 274 12.95 -16.79 23.72
C ASN A 274 14.31 -16.63 24.41
N ALA A 275 14.46 -17.24 25.59
CA ALA A 275 15.71 -17.24 26.38
C ALA A 275 16.87 -18.03 25.73
N THR A 276 16.77 -18.43 24.47
CA THR A 276 17.78 -19.17 23.71
C THR A 276 18.20 -18.48 22.40
N ALA A 277 17.68 -17.27 22.11
CA ALA A 277 18.12 -16.52 20.95
C ALA A 277 19.51 -15.91 21.22
N GLU A 278 20.52 -16.28 20.45
CA GLU A 278 21.80 -15.56 20.41
C GLU A 278 21.52 -14.08 20.12
N PRO A 279 22.15 -13.14 20.86
CA PRO A 279 21.97 -11.73 20.61
C PRO A 279 22.53 -11.41 19.22
N GLU A 280 21.66 -11.07 18.29
CA GLU A 280 22.05 -10.58 16.98
C GLU A 280 22.90 -9.32 17.15
N ARG A 281 24.17 -9.38 16.78
CA ARG A 281 25.09 -8.24 16.79
C ARG A 281 24.87 -7.40 15.56
N PHE A 282 23.82 -6.59 15.53
CA PHE A 282 23.72 -5.54 14.55
C PHE A 282 24.75 -4.46 14.86
N SER A 283 25.61 -4.14 13.89
CA SER A 283 26.38 -2.90 13.96
C SER A 283 25.40 -1.74 14.01
N PRO A 284 25.60 -0.70 14.83
CA PRO A 284 24.72 0.45 14.88
C PRO A 284 24.69 1.15 13.51
N ASP A 285 23.60 0.97 12.78
CA ASP A 285 23.45 1.45 11.42
C ASP A 285 23.27 2.97 11.34
N THR A 286 22.92 3.60 12.45
CA THR A 286 22.72 5.05 12.58
C THR A 286 23.91 5.90 12.17
N ASP A 287 25.13 5.37 12.30
CA ASP A 287 26.35 6.13 12.05
C ASP A 287 26.70 6.21 10.56
N TRP A 288 26.24 5.25 9.75
CA TRP A 288 26.64 5.15 8.35
C TRP A 288 25.47 5.12 7.36
N MET A 289 24.30 4.51 7.69
CA MET A 289 23.14 4.39 6.79
C MET A 289 22.67 5.71 6.19
N PRO A 290 22.56 6.81 6.95
CA PRO A 290 22.15 8.11 6.39
C PRO A 290 23.11 8.67 5.33
N ARG A 291 24.34 8.16 5.28
CA ARG A 291 25.40 8.58 4.34
C ARG A 291 25.75 7.49 3.33
N ALA A 292 24.97 6.42 3.26
CA ALA A 292 25.23 5.32 2.36
C ALA A 292 24.94 5.74 0.90
N VAL A 293 25.93 5.60 0.05
CA VAL A 293 25.79 5.74 -1.41
C VAL A 293 26.06 4.38 -2.01
N VAL A 294 24.97 3.71 -2.47
CA VAL A 294 25.01 2.32 -2.89
C VAL A 294 25.02 2.20 -4.41
N LEU A 295 25.94 1.37 -4.92
CA LEU A 295 25.99 0.97 -6.32
C LEU A 295 25.57 -0.51 -6.43
N ALA A 296 24.55 -0.80 -7.24
CA ALA A 296 24.14 -2.17 -7.54
C ALA A 296 24.87 -2.71 -8.78
N LYS A 297 25.37 -3.94 -8.69
CA LYS A 297 26.03 -4.65 -9.78
C LYS A 297 25.48 -6.07 -9.91
N SER A 298 25.00 -6.44 -11.10
CA SER A 298 24.81 -7.85 -11.44
C SER A 298 26.17 -8.52 -11.57
N VAL A 299 26.49 -9.44 -10.66
CA VAL A 299 27.86 -9.94 -10.49
C VAL A 299 28.45 -10.50 -11.75
N TYR A 300 27.79 -11.43 -12.41
CA TYR A 300 28.32 -12.07 -13.64
C TYR A 300 28.53 -11.07 -14.78
N VAL A 301 27.60 -10.12 -14.95
CA VAL A 301 27.71 -9.07 -15.96
C VAL A 301 28.89 -8.14 -15.63
N TRP A 302 29.03 -7.78 -14.36
CA TRP A 302 30.12 -6.93 -13.92
C TRP A 302 31.49 -7.58 -14.10
N LEU A 303 31.64 -8.86 -13.73
CA LEU A 303 32.90 -9.60 -13.94
C LEU A 303 33.25 -9.72 -15.44
N ASP A 304 32.27 -9.92 -16.32
CA ASP A 304 32.49 -9.89 -17.77
C ASP A 304 32.95 -8.49 -18.26
N GLN A 305 32.30 -7.44 -17.80
CA GLN A 305 32.71 -6.06 -18.10
C GLN A 305 34.13 -5.77 -17.62
N LEU A 306 34.50 -6.20 -16.41
CA LEU A 306 35.85 -6.07 -15.89
C LEU A 306 36.85 -6.88 -16.68
N SER A 307 36.49 -8.10 -17.11
CA SER A 307 37.33 -8.91 -17.96
C SER A 307 37.69 -8.19 -19.27
N LYS A 308 36.70 -7.55 -19.89
CA LYS A 308 36.89 -6.72 -21.09
C LYS A 308 37.72 -5.47 -20.81
N LYS A 309 37.38 -4.76 -19.73
CA LYS A 309 38.10 -3.51 -19.35
C LYS A 309 39.57 -3.72 -19.07
N TYR A 310 39.89 -4.83 -18.39
CA TYR A 310 41.28 -5.13 -17.97
C TYR A 310 42.00 -6.12 -18.91
N ASN A 311 41.35 -6.51 -20.01
CA ASN A 311 41.85 -7.47 -21.00
C ASN A 311 42.44 -8.75 -20.37
N ARG A 312 41.80 -9.25 -19.34
CA ARG A 312 42.09 -10.52 -18.66
C ARG A 312 40.85 -11.19 -18.15
N SER A 313 40.89 -12.55 -18.01
CA SER A 313 39.76 -13.28 -17.45
C SER A 313 39.59 -12.93 -15.96
N ILE A 314 38.44 -12.37 -15.59
CA ILE A 314 38.01 -12.07 -14.21
C ILE A 314 36.68 -12.76 -14.02
N ARG A 315 36.66 -13.90 -13.32
CA ARG A 315 35.47 -14.74 -13.13
C ARG A 315 35.05 -14.87 -11.67
N LYS A 316 35.97 -14.59 -10.74
CA LYS A 316 35.74 -14.74 -9.31
C LYS A 316 35.76 -13.39 -8.61
N LEU A 317 35.13 -13.32 -7.45
CA LEU A 317 35.03 -12.10 -6.65
C LEU A 317 36.41 -11.60 -6.16
N ASP A 318 37.29 -12.53 -5.81
CA ASP A 318 38.64 -12.19 -5.36
C ASP A 318 39.59 -11.78 -6.50
N GLU A 319 39.20 -11.97 -7.76
CA GLU A 319 39.94 -11.52 -8.93
C GLU A 319 39.61 -10.07 -9.35
N ILE A 320 38.58 -9.45 -8.74
CA ILE A 320 38.24 -8.04 -8.99
C ILE A 320 39.46 -7.15 -8.68
N PRO A 321 39.90 -6.27 -9.62
CA PRO A 321 41.08 -5.43 -9.42
C PRO A 321 40.90 -4.45 -8.27
N ASP A 322 41.95 -4.17 -7.51
CA ASP A 322 41.98 -3.15 -6.49
C ASP A 322 41.71 -1.75 -7.05
N GLU A 323 42.22 -1.48 -8.26
CA GLU A 323 41.99 -0.25 -8.99
C GLU A 323 40.52 0.04 -9.24
N GLU A 324 39.69 -1.02 -9.39
CA GLU A 324 38.24 -0.86 -9.56
C GLU A 324 37.59 -0.46 -8.24
N LEU A 325 38.00 -1.05 -7.13
CA LEU A 325 37.52 -0.69 -5.80
C LEU A 325 37.97 0.72 -5.40
N ASP A 326 39.20 1.11 -5.74
CA ASP A 326 39.72 2.46 -5.54
C ASP A 326 38.90 3.48 -6.33
N LEU A 327 38.55 3.15 -7.57
CA LEU A 327 37.71 3.99 -8.42
C LEU A 327 36.30 4.19 -7.84
N LEU A 328 35.69 3.13 -7.34
CA LEU A 328 34.36 3.20 -6.70
C LEU A 328 34.41 4.07 -5.42
N ALA A 329 35.45 3.91 -4.59
CA ALA A 329 35.66 4.74 -3.40
C ALA A 329 35.87 6.19 -3.77
N LYS A 330 36.67 6.47 -4.80
CA LYS A 330 36.91 7.83 -5.32
C LYS A 330 35.64 8.51 -5.81
N TRP A 331 34.68 7.76 -6.37
CA TRP A 331 33.37 8.26 -6.78
C TRP A 331 32.41 8.45 -5.61
N GLY A 332 32.81 8.12 -4.40
CA GLY A 332 32.03 8.31 -3.18
C GLY A 332 31.04 7.18 -2.89
N PHE A 333 31.14 6.02 -3.55
CA PHE A 333 30.35 4.88 -3.19
C PHE A 333 30.82 4.26 -1.87
N THR A 334 29.90 4.07 -0.93
CA THR A 334 30.12 3.48 0.39
C THR A 334 29.47 2.12 0.56
N GLY A 335 28.66 1.71 -0.43
CA GLY A 335 28.00 0.40 -0.48
C GLY A 335 28.06 -0.19 -1.89
N LEU A 336 28.32 -1.49 -1.96
CA LEU A 336 28.30 -2.27 -3.18
C LEU A 336 27.30 -3.42 -3.02
N TRP A 337 26.18 -3.31 -3.72
CA TRP A 337 25.14 -4.33 -3.73
C TRP A 337 25.39 -5.31 -4.87
N LEU A 338 25.71 -6.55 -4.53
CA LEU A 338 26.04 -7.62 -5.44
C LEU A 338 24.82 -8.49 -5.72
N ILE A 339 24.21 -8.33 -6.89
CA ILE A 339 23.04 -9.05 -7.32
C ILE A 339 23.47 -10.40 -7.92
N GLY A 340 22.90 -11.50 -7.39
CA GLY A 340 23.07 -12.84 -7.95
C GLY A 340 24.32 -13.58 -7.48
N LEU A 341 24.71 -13.40 -6.21
CA LEU A 341 25.82 -14.11 -5.55
C LEU A 341 25.52 -15.59 -5.28
N TRP A 342 24.24 -15.91 -5.02
CA TRP A 342 23.82 -17.20 -4.54
C TRP A 342 23.86 -18.30 -5.61
N GLU A 343 23.99 -19.55 -5.20
CA GLU A 343 23.82 -20.70 -6.10
C GLU A 343 22.46 -20.66 -6.79
N ARG A 344 22.46 -20.79 -8.13
CA ARG A 344 21.27 -20.62 -8.94
C ARG A 344 20.69 -21.95 -9.37
N SER A 345 19.37 -22.02 -9.47
CA SER A 345 18.61 -23.16 -9.97
C SER A 345 18.99 -23.53 -11.40
N ALA A 346 19.46 -24.75 -11.61
CA ALA A 346 19.72 -25.28 -12.93
C ALA A 346 18.43 -25.45 -13.75
N ALA A 347 17.31 -25.74 -13.09
CA ALA A 347 15.98 -25.84 -13.71
C ALA A 347 15.59 -24.52 -14.40
N SER A 348 15.88 -23.38 -13.81
CA SER A 348 15.61 -22.06 -14.40
C SER A 348 16.32 -21.86 -15.75
N ARG A 349 17.55 -22.32 -15.89
CA ARG A 349 18.29 -22.29 -17.15
C ARG A 349 17.70 -23.26 -18.16
N THR A 350 17.47 -24.52 -17.75
CA THR A 350 16.93 -25.57 -18.60
C THR A 350 15.59 -25.20 -19.22
N ILE A 351 14.67 -24.60 -18.42
CA ILE A 351 13.38 -24.12 -18.92
C ILE A 351 13.57 -23.06 -20.03
N LYS A 352 14.50 -22.11 -19.83
CA LYS A 352 14.78 -21.09 -20.85
C LYS A 352 15.35 -21.68 -22.14
N HIS A 353 16.26 -22.65 -22.03
CA HIS A 353 16.82 -23.35 -23.17
C HIS A 353 15.73 -24.12 -23.95
N LEU A 354 14.85 -24.85 -23.25
CA LEU A 354 13.72 -25.56 -23.85
C LEU A 354 12.74 -24.62 -24.58
N ARG A 355 12.67 -23.36 -24.14
CA ARG A 355 11.88 -22.30 -24.80
C ARG A 355 12.63 -21.62 -25.96
N GLY A 356 13.77 -22.15 -26.39
CA GLY A 356 14.53 -21.66 -27.53
C GLY A 356 15.56 -20.57 -27.22
N ASN A 357 15.75 -20.20 -25.99
CA ASN A 357 16.77 -19.22 -25.60
C ASN A 357 18.02 -19.93 -25.06
N ILE A 358 18.84 -20.41 -25.99
CA ILE A 358 20.04 -21.23 -25.70
C ILE A 358 21.15 -20.43 -24.99
N ASP A 359 21.18 -19.13 -25.12
CA ASP A 359 22.18 -18.26 -24.47
C ASP A 359 21.74 -17.84 -23.04
N ALA A 360 20.57 -18.26 -22.62
CA ALA A 360 20.04 -17.85 -21.32
C ALA A 360 20.77 -18.53 -20.17
N VAL A 361 21.13 -17.72 -19.17
CA VAL A 361 21.63 -18.19 -17.88
C VAL A 361 20.50 -18.35 -16.87
N ALA A 362 20.77 -19.06 -15.77
CA ALA A 362 19.84 -19.17 -14.66
C ALA A 362 19.51 -17.79 -14.07
N SER A 363 18.27 -17.59 -13.65
CA SER A 363 17.84 -16.33 -13.01
C SER A 363 18.62 -16.09 -11.70
N ALA A 364 19.00 -14.85 -11.46
CA ALA A 364 19.62 -14.44 -10.20
C ALA A 364 18.69 -14.66 -9.00
N TYR A 365 17.38 -14.64 -9.24
CA TYR A 365 16.35 -14.79 -8.20
C TYR A 365 15.74 -16.20 -8.12
N SER A 366 16.21 -17.14 -8.97
CA SER A 366 15.85 -18.55 -8.86
C SER A 366 16.97 -19.28 -8.10
N ILE A 367 16.90 -19.25 -6.79
CA ILE A 367 17.96 -19.68 -5.89
C ILE A 367 17.86 -21.20 -5.67
N TYR A 368 19.01 -21.89 -5.83
CA TYR A 368 19.16 -23.31 -5.46
C TYR A 368 19.49 -23.45 -3.96
N ASP A 369 20.47 -22.69 -3.49
CA ASP A 369 20.88 -22.65 -2.08
C ASP A 369 21.45 -21.26 -1.75
N TYR A 370 21.32 -20.83 -0.50
CA TYR A 370 21.93 -19.59 0.03
C TYR A 370 23.41 -19.81 0.39
N ARG A 371 24.14 -20.32 -0.56
CA ARG A 371 25.61 -20.40 -0.57
C ARG A 371 26.15 -19.54 -1.67
N ILE A 372 27.30 -18.93 -1.46
CA ILE A 372 27.95 -18.19 -2.54
C ILE A 372 28.32 -19.16 -3.66
N SER A 373 27.94 -18.82 -4.90
CA SER A 373 28.19 -19.69 -6.04
C SER A 373 29.68 -20.05 -6.16
N GLY A 374 29.98 -21.35 -6.35
CA GLY A 374 31.34 -21.85 -6.54
C GLY A 374 32.03 -21.21 -7.73
N ASP A 375 31.30 -20.86 -8.81
CA ASP A 375 31.79 -20.14 -9.98
C ASP A 375 32.36 -18.76 -9.63
N LEU A 376 31.86 -18.13 -8.58
CA LEU A 376 32.27 -16.82 -8.09
C LEU A 376 33.41 -16.89 -7.06
N GLY A 377 33.92 -18.08 -6.75
CA GLY A 377 34.97 -18.33 -5.75
C GLY A 377 34.45 -18.71 -4.38
N GLY A 378 33.14 -18.93 -4.24
CA GLY A 378 32.49 -19.34 -2.97
C GLY A 378 32.66 -18.31 -1.86
N ASP A 379 32.45 -18.76 -0.62
CA ASP A 379 32.56 -17.89 0.58
C ASP A 379 33.95 -17.28 0.74
N ALA A 380 35.02 -18.02 0.39
CA ALA A 380 36.40 -17.52 0.45
C ALA A 380 36.64 -16.35 -0.51
N GLY A 381 36.07 -16.42 -1.72
CA GLY A 381 36.17 -15.32 -2.70
C GLY A 381 35.42 -14.07 -2.23
N LEU A 382 34.23 -14.26 -1.63
CA LEU A 382 33.46 -13.16 -1.07
C LEU A 382 34.20 -12.51 0.12
N GLU A 383 34.75 -13.28 1.05
CA GLU A 383 35.41 -12.74 2.23
C GLU A 383 36.67 -11.91 1.84
N LYS A 384 37.46 -12.37 0.89
CA LYS A 384 38.59 -11.59 0.35
C LYS A 384 38.13 -10.28 -0.30
N LEU A 385 37.04 -10.31 -1.08
CA LEU A 385 36.48 -9.09 -1.66
C LEU A 385 35.98 -8.14 -0.56
N LYS A 386 35.33 -8.65 0.45
CA LYS A 386 34.78 -7.92 1.60
C LYS A 386 35.92 -7.18 2.36
N GLU A 387 36.98 -7.87 2.71
CA GLU A 387 38.14 -7.26 3.38
C GLU A 387 38.74 -6.11 2.55
N ARG A 388 38.88 -6.31 1.24
CA ARG A 388 39.45 -5.31 0.34
C ARG A 388 38.54 -4.10 0.15
N ALA A 389 37.21 -4.34 0.06
CA ALA A 389 36.19 -3.30 -0.03
C ALA A 389 36.12 -2.48 1.30
N GLN A 390 36.15 -3.16 2.44
CA GLN A 390 36.11 -2.51 3.76
C GLN A 390 37.31 -1.59 4.01
N LYS A 391 38.51 -1.97 3.58
CA LYS A 391 39.70 -1.10 3.64
C LYS A 391 39.52 0.23 2.90
N ARG A 392 38.56 0.30 1.98
CA ARG A 392 38.20 1.49 1.16
C ARG A 392 36.88 2.14 1.62
N GLY A 393 36.34 1.72 2.76
CA GLY A 393 35.07 2.24 3.27
C GLY A 393 33.84 1.77 2.53
N ILE A 394 33.95 0.72 1.69
CA ILE A 394 32.86 0.16 0.93
C ILE A 394 32.31 -1.10 1.64
N ARG A 395 31.03 -1.09 1.99
CA ARG A 395 30.31 -2.24 2.57
C ARG A 395 29.69 -3.07 1.45
N LEU A 396 29.65 -4.40 1.63
CA LEU A 396 28.96 -5.28 0.69
C LEU A 396 27.53 -5.54 1.15
N ALA A 397 26.62 -5.65 0.17
CA ALA A 397 25.25 -6.07 0.35
C ALA A 397 24.88 -7.12 -0.71
N SER A 398 23.91 -7.96 -0.43
CA SER A 398 23.35 -8.94 -1.36
C SER A 398 21.83 -9.02 -1.24
N ASP A 399 21.22 -9.68 -2.23
CA ASP A 399 19.79 -9.94 -2.25
C ASP A 399 19.42 -10.99 -1.19
N LEU A 400 18.24 -10.80 -0.60
CA LEU A 400 17.49 -11.85 0.07
C LEU A 400 16.19 -12.07 -0.69
N VAL A 401 15.89 -13.31 -1.03
CA VAL A 401 14.66 -13.71 -1.76
C VAL A 401 13.81 -14.61 -0.88
N PRO A 402 13.07 -14.06 0.10
CA PRO A 402 12.32 -14.85 1.05
C PRO A 402 11.02 -15.44 0.49
N ASN A 403 10.61 -14.99 -0.70
CA ASN A 403 9.31 -15.30 -1.29
C ASN A 403 9.26 -16.66 -1.99
N HIS A 404 10.37 -17.10 -2.59
CA HIS A 404 10.42 -18.35 -3.36
C HIS A 404 11.85 -18.86 -3.53
N MET A 405 11.97 -20.13 -3.93
CA MET A 405 13.21 -20.79 -4.30
C MET A 405 13.10 -21.34 -5.74
N GLY A 406 14.20 -21.80 -6.29
CA GLY A 406 14.18 -22.58 -7.55
C GLY A 406 13.44 -23.90 -7.37
N LEU A 407 12.80 -24.39 -8.43
CA LEU A 407 12.05 -25.67 -8.40
C LEU A 407 12.91 -26.87 -7.97
N ASP A 408 14.18 -26.85 -8.35
CA ASP A 408 15.19 -27.87 -8.03
C ASP A 408 15.97 -27.57 -6.75
N SER A 409 15.56 -26.53 -5.98
CA SER A 409 16.23 -26.16 -4.74
C SER A 409 16.35 -27.32 -3.77
N ARG A 410 17.51 -27.42 -3.12
CA ARG A 410 17.73 -28.39 -2.06
C ARG A 410 16.69 -28.28 -0.95
N TRP A 411 16.33 -27.05 -0.56
CA TRP A 411 15.37 -26.81 0.53
C TRP A 411 13.95 -27.27 0.16
N VAL A 412 13.55 -27.10 -1.11
CA VAL A 412 12.25 -27.57 -1.58
C VAL A 412 12.13 -29.10 -1.47
N ARG A 413 13.25 -29.83 -1.67
CA ARG A 413 13.29 -31.29 -1.59
C ARG A 413 13.47 -31.83 -0.17
N GLU A 414 14.33 -31.19 0.62
CA GLU A 414 14.64 -31.64 1.97
C GLU A 414 13.57 -31.20 2.98
N HIS A 415 12.94 -30.04 2.75
CA HIS A 415 11.96 -29.41 3.63
C HIS A 415 10.74 -28.92 2.88
N PRO A 416 9.96 -29.81 2.22
CA PRO A 416 8.76 -29.41 1.49
C PRO A 416 7.71 -28.75 2.38
N ASP A 417 7.71 -29.02 3.68
CA ASP A 417 6.86 -28.44 4.71
C ASP A 417 7.11 -26.93 4.94
N TRP A 418 8.24 -26.40 4.47
CA TRP A 418 8.51 -24.94 4.53
C TRP A 418 7.80 -24.16 3.44
N PHE A 419 7.19 -24.84 2.45
CA PHE A 419 6.63 -24.25 1.26
C PHE A 419 5.13 -24.52 1.16
N ILE A 420 4.40 -23.54 0.60
CA ILE A 420 3.00 -23.72 0.27
C ILE A 420 2.91 -24.66 -0.94
N GLN A 421 2.23 -25.78 -0.78
CA GLN A 421 2.07 -26.80 -1.82
C GLN A 421 0.62 -27.28 -1.92
N LEU A 422 0.21 -27.73 -3.09
CA LEU A 422 -1.11 -28.31 -3.36
C LEU A 422 -0.94 -29.66 -4.04
N ASP A 423 -1.76 -30.64 -3.68
CA ASP A 423 -1.76 -31.97 -4.28
C ASP A 423 -2.36 -31.98 -5.69
N HIS A 424 -3.08 -30.92 -6.05
CA HIS A 424 -3.77 -30.77 -7.33
C HIS A 424 -3.70 -29.31 -7.80
N PRO A 425 -3.83 -29.08 -9.13
CA PRO A 425 -3.88 -27.70 -9.64
C PRO A 425 -5.10 -26.97 -9.07
N PRO A 426 -4.95 -25.69 -8.70
CA PRO A 426 -6.05 -24.89 -8.14
C PRO A 426 -7.18 -24.65 -9.14
N TYR A 427 -6.91 -24.84 -10.44
CA TYR A 427 -7.89 -24.70 -11.52
C TYR A 427 -7.85 -25.92 -12.43
N ASN A 428 -9.00 -26.54 -12.69
CA ASN A 428 -9.15 -27.75 -13.50
C ASN A 428 -8.72 -27.59 -14.97
N VAL A 429 -8.58 -26.34 -15.44
CA VAL A 429 -8.12 -26.05 -16.82
C VAL A 429 -6.60 -26.11 -16.98
N TYR A 430 -5.84 -26.20 -15.90
CA TYR A 430 -4.40 -26.30 -15.97
C TYR A 430 -3.98 -27.73 -16.33
N GLN A 431 -3.29 -27.85 -17.47
CA GLN A 431 -2.64 -29.08 -17.89
C GLN A 431 -1.13 -28.89 -17.82
N TYR A 432 -0.46 -29.82 -17.16
CA TYR A 432 0.99 -29.77 -16.99
C TYR A 432 1.62 -30.90 -17.82
N SER A 433 2.60 -30.57 -18.65
CA SER A 433 3.45 -31.54 -19.30
C SER A 433 4.70 -31.76 -18.45
N VAL A 434 5.10 -33.01 -18.30
CA VAL A 434 6.36 -33.36 -17.62
C VAL A 434 7.55 -33.06 -18.52
N THR A 435 8.41 -32.18 -18.04
CA THR A 435 9.75 -32.03 -18.61
C THR A 435 10.74 -32.16 -17.45
N ALA A 436 11.70 -33.08 -17.56
CA ALA A 436 12.76 -33.20 -16.56
C ALA A 436 13.64 -31.94 -16.61
N VAL A 437 13.43 -31.02 -15.65
CA VAL A 437 14.19 -29.77 -15.53
C VAL A 437 15.20 -29.81 -14.40
N ASP A 438 15.18 -30.87 -13.59
CA ASP A 438 16.10 -31.10 -12.50
C ASP A 438 17.29 -31.93 -12.95
N SER A 439 18.48 -31.34 -12.98
CA SER A 439 19.72 -32.01 -13.35
C SER A 439 20.25 -32.99 -12.29
N HIS A 440 19.66 -32.98 -11.09
CA HIS A 440 20.07 -33.82 -9.97
C HIS A 440 19.18 -35.07 -9.76
N VAL A 441 18.08 -35.15 -10.51
CA VAL A 441 17.21 -36.33 -10.51
C VAL A 441 17.43 -37.08 -11.81
N THR A 442 17.92 -38.31 -11.70
CA THR A 442 17.88 -39.26 -12.84
C THR A 442 16.41 -39.45 -13.15
N PRO A 443 15.93 -39.11 -14.36
CA PRO A 443 14.52 -39.28 -14.67
C PRO A 443 14.17 -40.78 -14.49
N PRO A 444 13.11 -41.09 -13.72
CA PRO A 444 12.60 -42.46 -13.74
C PRO A 444 12.26 -42.77 -15.18
N ALA A 445 12.59 -44.01 -15.63
CA ALA A 445 12.24 -44.46 -16.95
C ALA A 445 10.77 -44.13 -17.21
N VAL A 446 10.51 -43.27 -18.19
CA VAL A 446 9.18 -42.74 -18.47
C VAL A 446 8.36 -43.85 -19.09
N GLU A 447 7.54 -44.51 -18.29
CA GLU A 447 6.36 -45.17 -18.81
C GLU A 447 5.38 -44.10 -19.27
N SER A 448 5.17 -44.03 -20.57
CA SER A 448 4.21 -43.13 -21.22
C SER A 448 2.85 -43.21 -20.53
N ASN A 449 2.32 -42.07 -20.09
CA ASN A 449 0.96 -41.78 -19.60
C ASN A 449 0.78 -41.43 -18.11
N ARG A 450 1.77 -40.87 -17.42
CA ARG A 450 1.50 -40.21 -16.15
C ARG A 450 1.75 -38.71 -16.26
N SER A 451 0.70 -37.94 -16.12
CA SER A 451 0.82 -36.50 -15.89
C SER A 451 1.47 -36.27 -14.52
N MET A 452 2.67 -35.68 -14.49
CA MET A 452 3.25 -35.17 -13.25
C MET A 452 2.85 -33.73 -13.06
N THR A 453 2.46 -33.41 -11.86
CA THR A 453 2.09 -32.02 -11.46
C THR A 453 3.38 -31.24 -11.19
N VAL A 454 3.61 -30.16 -11.93
CA VAL A 454 4.66 -29.19 -11.59
C VAL A 454 4.10 -28.37 -10.44
N GLN A 455 4.68 -28.50 -9.26
CA GLN A 455 4.31 -27.70 -8.11
C GLN A 455 5.03 -26.35 -8.21
N VAL A 456 4.27 -25.26 -8.17
CA VAL A 456 4.81 -23.91 -7.95
C VAL A 456 4.83 -23.69 -6.43
N ILE A 457 6.04 -23.60 -5.89
CA ILE A 457 6.22 -23.55 -4.43
C ILE A 457 6.55 -22.11 -4.04
N TYR A 458 5.72 -21.53 -3.16
CA TYR A 458 5.94 -20.25 -2.53
C TYR A 458 6.09 -20.47 -1.03
N GLY A 459 7.09 -19.88 -0.40
CA GLY A 459 7.28 -20.02 1.03
C GLY A 459 8.24 -18.98 1.61
N ALA A 460 8.03 -18.63 2.86
CA ALA A 460 8.95 -17.81 3.61
C ALA A 460 10.15 -18.66 4.08
N VAL A 461 11.34 -18.11 3.96
CA VAL A 461 12.55 -18.71 4.51
C VAL A 461 12.49 -18.61 6.05
N PRO A 462 12.53 -19.72 6.81
CA PRO A 462 12.52 -19.62 8.24
C PRO A 462 13.82 -18.98 8.75
N PRO A 463 13.77 -18.17 9.83
CA PRO A 463 14.95 -17.48 10.37
C PRO A 463 16.11 -18.39 10.73
N SER A 464 15.84 -19.65 11.08
CA SER A 464 16.86 -20.66 11.42
C SER A 464 17.70 -21.15 10.23
N ALA A 465 17.23 -20.89 9.00
CA ALA A 465 17.91 -21.33 7.78
C ALA A 465 18.85 -20.26 7.19
N LEU A 466 18.89 -19.07 7.77
CA LEU A 466 19.72 -17.93 7.36
C LEU A 466 21.00 -17.76 8.23
N ARG A 467 21.45 -18.82 8.89
CA ARG A 467 22.69 -18.81 9.71
C ARG A 467 23.96 -18.79 8.88
#